data_6629bba30c3368e3f98cc8f7a9c4c3e6
#
_entry.id   6629bba30c3368e3f98cc8f7a9c4c3e6
#
_cell.length_a   1.000
_cell.length_b   1.000
_cell.length_c   1.000
_cell.angle_alpha   90.00
_cell.angle_beta   90.00
_cell.angle_gamma   90.00
#
_symmetry.space_group_name_H-M   'P 1'
#
loop_
_entity.id
_entity.type
_entity.pdbx_description
1 polymer ?
#
loop_
_entity_poly.entity_id
_entity_poly.type
_entity_poly.pdbx_seq_one_letter_code
_entity_poly.pdbx_strand_id
1 'polypeptide(L)'
;MSNEELVKKMELVLAENVILKEENIKLRETLKTQKNWTSIRESYLVPILREMYGEGKCIQSSLITQIGNIVKEYLGVSRLTEITETNYDYAKEIALAVINTLIKFEWIHLNKMQEYWRKVNVN
;
A
#
# COMPACT_ATOMS: atom_id res chain seq x y z
N MET A 1 -25.83 -36.44 12.43
CA MET A 1 -24.60 -35.95 13.09
C MET A 1 -24.83 -35.89 14.58
N SER A 2 -23.99 -36.52 15.39
CA SER A 2 -24.07 -36.41 16.85
C SER A 2 -23.63 -35.02 17.30
N ASN A 3 -24.08 -34.60 18.49
CA ASN A 3 -23.67 -33.31 19.06
C ASN A 3 -22.16 -33.26 19.31
N GLU A 4 -21.52 -34.40 19.61
CA GLU A 4 -20.09 -34.50 19.81
C GLU A 4 -19.30 -34.23 18.52
N GLU A 5 -19.77 -34.76 17.38
CA GLU A 5 -19.16 -34.51 16.08
C GLU A 5 -19.30 -33.04 15.67
N LEU A 6 -20.43 -32.42 15.96
CA LEU A 6 -20.66 -31.01 15.67
C LEU A 6 -19.70 -30.13 16.48
N VAL A 7 -19.56 -30.41 17.77
CA VAL A 7 -18.64 -29.67 18.65
C VAL A 7 -17.20 -29.80 18.17
N LYS A 8 -16.74 -31.00 17.79
CA LYS A 8 -15.40 -31.22 17.24
C LYS A 8 -15.16 -30.42 15.97
N LYS A 9 -16.14 -30.35 15.06
CA LYS A 9 -16.03 -29.55 13.83
C LYS A 9 -15.94 -28.05 14.15
N MET A 10 -16.71 -27.57 15.11
CA MET A 10 -16.65 -26.17 15.54
C MET A 10 -15.30 -25.82 16.15
N GLU A 11 -14.74 -26.70 16.97
CA GLU A 11 -13.41 -26.52 17.56
C GLU A 11 -12.32 -26.44 16.49
N LEU A 12 -12.39 -27.29 15.45
CA LEU A 12 -11.45 -27.27 14.33
C LEU A 12 -11.51 -25.96 13.54
N VAL A 13 -12.73 -25.47 13.26
CA VAL A 13 -12.92 -24.21 12.53
C VAL A 13 -12.36 -23.03 13.36
N LEU A 14 -12.60 -23.01 14.66
CA LEU A 14 -12.07 -21.98 15.53
C LEU A 14 -10.54 -21.99 15.57
N ALA A 15 -9.93 -23.16 15.63
CA ALA A 15 -8.47 -23.31 15.60
C ALA A 15 -7.88 -22.83 14.27
N GLU A 16 -8.52 -23.16 13.14
CA GLU A 16 -8.09 -22.67 11.84
C GLU A 16 -8.19 -21.16 11.73
N ASN A 17 -9.25 -20.55 12.25
CA ASN A 17 -9.43 -19.10 12.26
C ASN A 17 -8.35 -18.39 13.07
N VAL A 18 -7.94 -18.93 14.22
CA VAL A 18 -6.86 -18.38 15.04
C VAL A 18 -5.54 -18.43 14.26
N ILE A 19 -5.23 -19.54 13.60
CA ILE A 19 -4.02 -19.70 12.80
C ILE A 19 -3.99 -18.70 11.66
N LEU A 20 -5.10 -18.53 10.95
CA LEU A 20 -5.21 -17.56 9.84
C LEU A 20 -5.00 -16.11 10.32
N LYS A 21 -5.54 -15.75 11.47
CA LYS A 21 -5.33 -14.42 12.07
C LYS A 21 -3.88 -14.20 12.44
N GLU A 22 -3.22 -15.18 13.01
CA GLU A 22 -1.80 -15.11 13.37
C GLU A 22 -0.93 -14.98 12.14
N GLU A 23 -1.22 -15.74 11.07
CA GLU A 23 -0.51 -15.63 9.79
C GLU A 23 -0.69 -14.24 9.16
N ASN A 24 -1.88 -13.68 9.20
CA ASN A 24 -2.15 -12.33 8.70
C ASN A 24 -1.37 -11.26 9.46
N ILE A 25 -1.28 -11.38 10.78
CA ILE A 25 -0.50 -10.47 11.62
C ILE A 25 0.98 -10.57 11.27
N LYS A 26 1.52 -11.77 11.12
CA LYS A 26 2.90 -12.02 10.73
C LYS A 26 3.21 -11.43 9.36
N LEU A 27 2.31 -11.60 8.38
CA LEU A 27 2.47 -11.03 7.05
C LEU A 27 2.51 -9.50 7.09
N ARG A 28 1.65 -8.87 7.87
CA ARG A 28 1.66 -7.42 8.05
C ARG A 28 2.94 -6.93 8.71
N GLU A 29 3.41 -7.61 9.73
CA GLU A 29 4.67 -7.29 10.40
C GLU A 29 5.85 -7.47 9.45
N THR A 30 5.85 -8.53 8.64
CA THR A 30 6.87 -8.78 7.63
C THR A 30 6.90 -7.67 6.58
N LEU A 31 5.74 -7.20 6.11
CA LEU A 31 5.66 -6.07 5.18
C LEU A 31 6.24 -4.79 5.78
N LYS A 32 6.00 -4.54 7.07
CA LYS A 32 6.55 -3.36 7.76
C LYS A 32 8.06 -3.44 7.94
N THR A 33 8.60 -4.64 8.12
CA THR A 33 10.05 -4.85 8.34
C THR A 33 10.83 -5.09 7.07
N GLN A 34 10.16 -5.45 5.97
CA GLN A 34 10.83 -5.64 4.68
C GLN A 34 11.35 -4.32 4.13
N LYS A 35 12.60 -4.34 3.68
CA LYS A 35 13.24 -3.16 3.11
C LYS A 35 13.22 -3.23 1.59
N ASN A 36 12.04 -2.97 1.02
CA ASN A 36 11.82 -2.96 -0.42
C ASN A 36 10.81 -1.87 -0.81
N TRP A 37 10.60 -1.71 -2.11
CA TRP A 37 9.65 -0.71 -2.63
C TRP A 37 8.22 -0.96 -2.17
N THR A 38 7.77 -2.20 -2.14
CA THR A 38 6.42 -2.55 -1.70
C THR A 38 6.15 -2.04 -0.28
N SER A 39 7.14 -2.20 0.61
CA SER A 39 7.04 -1.68 1.98
C SER A 39 6.91 -0.16 2.01
N ILE A 40 7.70 0.56 1.21
CA ILE A 40 7.61 2.03 1.11
C ILE A 40 6.23 2.43 0.60
N ARG A 41 5.78 1.81 -0.48
CA ARG A 41 4.48 2.10 -1.09
C ARG A 41 3.32 1.89 -0.11
N GLU A 42 3.24 0.70 0.49
CA GLU A 42 2.11 0.30 1.32
C GLU A 42 2.13 0.93 2.72
N SER A 43 3.30 1.16 3.29
CA SER A 43 3.42 1.69 4.65
C SER A 43 3.39 3.22 4.71
N TYR A 44 3.85 3.90 3.66
CA TYR A 44 4.00 5.36 3.67
C TYR A 44 3.20 6.07 2.60
N LEU A 45 3.27 5.63 1.34
CA LEU A 45 2.67 6.37 0.22
C LEU A 45 1.16 6.18 0.15
N VAL A 46 0.67 4.96 0.19
CA VAL A 46 -0.77 4.67 0.09
C VAL A 46 -1.57 5.32 1.21
N PRO A 47 -1.16 5.26 2.49
CA PRO A 47 -1.90 5.93 3.56
C PRO A 47 -2.01 7.45 3.36
N ILE A 48 -0.93 8.10 2.95
CA ILE A 48 -0.93 9.55 2.72
C ILE A 48 -1.84 9.92 1.56
N LEU A 49 -1.75 9.19 0.44
CA LEU A 49 -2.59 9.45 -0.74
C LEU A 49 -4.07 9.17 -0.46
N ARG A 50 -4.37 8.13 0.31
CA ARG A 50 -5.73 7.81 0.69
C ARG A 50 -6.34 8.92 1.55
N GLU A 51 -5.58 9.48 2.49
CA GLU A 51 -6.02 10.58 3.32
C GLU A 51 -6.29 11.85 2.50
N MET A 52 -5.41 12.16 1.54
CA MET A 52 -5.50 13.38 0.75
C MET A 52 -6.52 13.31 -0.39
N TYR A 53 -6.61 12.18 -1.08
CA TYR A 53 -7.39 12.05 -2.31
C TYR A 53 -8.51 11.01 -2.23
N GLY A 54 -8.70 10.35 -1.09
CA GLY A 54 -9.70 9.30 -0.90
C GLY A 54 -9.27 7.97 -1.48
N GLU A 55 -10.20 7.03 -1.58
CA GLU A 55 -9.92 5.65 -1.98
C GLU A 55 -9.89 5.42 -3.49
N GLY A 56 -9.78 6.46 -4.29
CA GLY A 56 -9.68 6.35 -5.74
C GLY A 56 -8.38 5.67 -6.17
N LYS A 57 -8.46 4.39 -6.51
CA LYS A 57 -7.29 3.59 -6.92
C LYS A 57 -6.55 4.15 -8.12
N CYS A 58 -7.26 4.80 -9.04
CA CYS A 58 -6.64 5.38 -10.24
C CYS A 58 -5.71 6.54 -9.92
N ILE A 59 -6.11 7.41 -8.99
CA ILE A 59 -5.29 8.55 -8.56
C ILE A 59 -4.07 8.05 -7.80
N GLN A 60 -4.27 7.12 -6.86
CA GLN A 60 -3.17 6.52 -6.10
C GLN A 60 -2.16 5.85 -7.03
N SER A 61 -2.64 5.04 -7.97
CA SER A 61 -1.80 4.32 -8.92
C SER A 61 -0.97 5.28 -9.79
N SER A 62 -1.59 6.35 -10.29
CA SER A 62 -0.91 7.36 -11.11
C SER A 62 0.21 8.06 -10.34
N LEU A 63 -0.07 8.53 -9.12
CA LEU A 63 0.91 9.22 -8.29
C LEU A 63 2.03 8.29 -7.85
N ILE A 64 1.71 7.07 -7.44
CA ILE A 64 2.69 6.07 -7.02
C ILE A 64 3.65 5.75 -8.19
N THR A 65 3.11 5.62 -9.40
CA THR A 65 3.94 5.38 -10.60
C THR A 65 4.91 6.53 -10.83
N GLN A 66 4.46 7.76 -10.72
CA GLN A 66 5.32 8.93 -10.88
C GLN A 66 6.39 9.01 -9.80
N ILE A 67 6.03 8.79 -8.55
CA ILE A 67 6.98 8.76 -7.43
C ILE A 67 8.02 7.65 -7.65
N GLY A 68 7.57 6.47 -8.04
CA GLY A 68 8.46 5.33 -8.32
C GLY A 68 9.45 5.63 -9.43
N ASN A 69 9.02 6.30 -10.50
CA ASN A 69 9.90 6.69 -11.60
C ASN A 69 10.99 7.67 -11.14
N ILE A 70 10.63 8.64 -10.31
CA ILE A 70 11.59 9.60 -9.75
C ILE A 70 12.60 8.87 -8.85
N VAL A 71 12.14 7.98 -7.98
CA VAL A 71 13.00 7.20 -7.10
C VAL A 71 14.00 6.38 -7.91
N LYS A 72 13.54 5.72 -8.99
CA LYS A 72 14.42 4.94 -9.87
C LYS A 72 15.51 5.81 -10.48
N GLU A 73 15.18 6.99 -10.93
CA GLU A 73 16.15 7.91 -11.52
C GLU A 73 17.21 8.36 -10.53
N TYR A 74 16.81 8.71 -9.31
CA TYR A 74 17.75 9.11 -8.27
C TYR A 74 18.68 7.96 -7.85
N LEU A 75 18.16 6.73 -7.80
CA LEU A 75 18.95 5.57 -7.42
C LEU A 75 19.77 5.00 -8.58
N GLY A 76 19.47 5.38 -9.81
CA GLY A 76 20.13 4.82 -10.98
C GLY A 76 19.75 3.37 -11.24
N VAL A 77 18.57 2.92 -10.81
CA VAL A 77 18.09 1.55 -11.03
C VAL A 77 17.03 1.52 -12.11
N SER A 78 16.94 0.40 -12.83
CA SER A 78 15.97 0.24 -13.92
C SER A 78 14.59 -0.21 -13.40
N ARG A 79 14.55 -0.90 -12.28
CA ARG A 79 13.33 -1.47 -11.71
C ARG A 79 13.25 -1.20 -10.22
N LEU A 80 12.02 -1.00 -9.71
CA LEU A 80 11.79 -0.80 -8.29
C LEU A 80 12.11 -2.05 -7.46
N THR A 81 12.11 -3.23 -8.08
CA THR A 81 12.52 -4.48 -7.43
C THR A 81 14.01 -4.51 -7.08
N GLU A 82 14.81 -3.62 -7.67
CA GLU A 82 16.23 -3.48 -7.35
C GLU A 82 16.47 -2.71 -6.05
N ILE A 83 15.42 -2.15 -5.44
CA ILE A 83 15.50 -1.52 -4.11
C ILE A 83 15.64 -2.64 -3.07
N THR A 84 16.77 -2.66 -2.40
CA THR A 84 17.12 -3.64 -1.38
C THR A 84 17.45 -2.92 -0.08
N GLU A 85 17.86 -3.68 0.93
CA GLU A 85 18.27 -3.14 2.23
C GLU A 85 19.32 -2.04 2.11
N THR A 86 20.22 -2.13 1.13
CA THR A 86 21.32 -1.20 0.94
C THR A 86 20.85 0.22 0.59
N ASN A 87 19.82 0.33 -0.25
CA ASN A 87 19.32 1.62 -0.74
C ASN A 87 17.94 2.00 -0.23
N TYR A 88 17.36 1.17 0.66
CA TYR A 88 16.02 1.36 1.18
C TYR A 88 15.82 2.73 1.85
N ASP A 89 16.70 3.10 2.75
CA ASP A 89 16.57 4.36 3.51
C ASP A 89 16.61 5.57 2.58
N TYR A 90 17.48 5.53 1.59
CA TYR A 90 17.58 6.58 0.59
C TYR A 90 16.34 6.65 -0.30
N ALA A 91 15.84 5.49 -0.76
CA ALA A 91 14.62 5.40 -1.55
C ALA A 91 13.42 5.94 -0.77
N LYS A 92 13.29 5.56 0.49
CA LYS A 92 12.22 6.03 1.38
C LYS A 92 12.29 7.56 1.56
N GLU A 93 13.48 8.10 1.80
CA GLU A 93 13.67 9.54 1.96
C GLU A 93 13.25 10.31 0.70
N ILE A 94 13.67 9.84 -0.48
CA ILE A 94 13.27 10.44 -1.75
C ILE A 94 11.76 10.39 -1.94
N ALA A 95 11.16 9.22 -1.73
CA ALA A 95 9.71 9.02 -1.90
C ALA A 95 8.91 9.94 -0.97
N LEU A 96 9.31 10.07 0.28
CA LEU A 96 8.64 10.95 1.25
C LEU A 96 8.81 12.41 0.89
N ALA A 97 9.98 12.83 0.43
CA ALA A 97 10.21 14.20 -0.02
C ALA A 97 9.36 14.55 -1.24
N VAL A 98 9.25 13.63 -2.20
CA VAL A 98 8.43 13.81 -3.40
C VAL A 98 6.95 13.90 -3.04
N ILE A 99 6.44 12.97 -2.23
CA ILE A 99 5.02 12.98 -1.87
C ILE A 99 4.66 14.22 -1.04
N ASN A 100 5.53 14.68 -0.16
CA ASN A 100 5.31 15.90 0.60
C ASN A 100 5.23 17.13 -0.31
N THR A 101 6.03 17.17 -1.36
CA THR A 101 5.96 18.22 -2.38
C THR A 101 4.65 18.13 -3.16
N LEU A 102 4.25 16.93 -3.56
CA LEU A 102 3.03 16.70 -4.33
C LEU A 102 1.76 17.12 -3.57
N ILE A 103 1.68 16.85 -2.28
CA ILE A 103 0.51 17.21 -1.48
C ILE A 103 0.48 18.67 -1.07
N LYS A 104 1.62 19.36 -1.14
CA LYS A 104 1.74 20.78 -0.77
C LYS A 104 1.06 21.69 -1.79
N PHE A 105 1.08 21.33 -3.06
CA PHE A 105 0.53 22.13 -4.14
C PHE A 105 -0.79 21.55 -4.65
N GLU A 106 -1.69 22.43 -5.09
CA GLU A 106 -2.96 22.03 -5.65
C GLU A 106 -2.78 21.42 -7.04
N TRP A 107 -3.38 20.25 -7.27
CA TRP A 107 -3.32 19.53 -8.54
C TRP A 107 -4.64 19.70 -9.29
N ILE A 108 -4.69 20.65 -10.19
CA ILE A 108 -5.89 20.92 -11.00
C ILE A 108 -6.32 19.66 -11.78
N HIS A 109 -5.36 18.97 -12.39
CA HIS A 109 -5.64 17.75 -13.15
C HIS A 109 -6.20 16.63 -12.28
N LEU A 110 -5.62 16.42 -11.11
CA LEU A 110 -6.09 15.40 -10.18
C LEU A 110 -7.46 15.73 -9.59
N ASN A 111 -7.71 17.01 -9.31
CA ASN A 111 -9.03 17.44 -8.83
C ASN A 111 -10.10 17.17 -9.88
N LYS A 112 -9.81 17.39 -11.15
CA LYS A 112 -10.72 17.04 -12.26
C LYS A 112 -10.94 15.53 -12.37
N MET A 113 -9.88 14.73 -12.19
CA MET A 113 -10.00 13.27 -12.16
C MET A 113 -10.83 12.80 -10.99
N GLN A 114 -10.66 13.39 -9.80
CA GLN A 114 -11.48 13.08 -8.63
C GLN A 114 -12.96 13.34 -8.90
N GLU A 115 -13.30 14.49 -9.48
CA GLU A 115 -14.69 14.82 -9.83
C GLU A 115 -15.27 13.82 -10.82
N TYR A 116 -14.50 13.47 -11.83
CA TYR A 116 -14.90 12.46 -12.82
C TYR A 116 -15.22 11.12 -12.16
N TRP A 117 -14.32 10.63 -11.32
CA TRP A 117 -14.50 9.34 -10.65
C TRP A 117 -15.62 9.36 -9.62
N ARG A 118 -15.85 10.48 -8.95
CA ARG A 118 -17.01 10.64 -8.08
C ARG A 118 -18.33 10.50 -8.85
N LYS A 119 -18.42 11.11 -10.03
CA LYS A 119 -19.61 11.01 -10.90
C LYS A 119 -19.83 9.57 -11.37
N VAL A 120 -18.76 8.86 -11.72
CA VAL A 120 -18.85 7.46 -12.18
C VAL A 120 -19.27 6.54 -11.04
N ASN A 121 -18.79 6.77 -9.83
CA ASN A 121 -19.05 5.91 -8.67
C ASN A 121 -20.38 6.19 -7.97
N VAL A 122 -21.06 7.30 -8.27
CA VAL A 122 -22.35 7.67 -7.68
C VAL A 122 -23.53 6.98 -8.39
N ASN A 123 -23.27 6.37 -9.52
CA ASN A 123 -24.27 5.57 -10.23
C ASN A 123 -24.12 4.09 -9.84
#